data_c30f7c7f54eb01b4e932944cfebe7460
#
_entry.id   c30f7c7f54eb01b4e932944cfebe7460
#
_cell.length_a   1.000
_cell.length_b   1.000
_cell.length_c   1.000
_cell.angle_alpha   90.00
_cell.angle_beta   90.00
_cell.angle_gamma   90.00
#
_symmetry.space_group_name_H-M   'P 1'
#
loop_
_entity.id
_entity.type
_entity.pdbx_description
1 polymer ?
#
loop_
_entity_poly.entity_id
_entity_poly.type
_entity_poly.pdbx_seq_one_letter_code
_entity_poly.pdbx_strand_id
1 'polypeptide(L)' 'MSKQGKQLKITQVKSTIGALPNHKLCVKGLGLKRIGHTVVRDNTPSILGLVHKVSYLLKVEEI' A
#
# COMPACT_ATOMS: atom_id res chain seq x y z
N MET A 1 20.65 5.50 -6.50
CA MET A 1 20.16 5.76 -6.56
C MET A 1 19.32 6.17 -6.65
N SER A 2 19.15 6.08 -6.62
CA SER A 2 18.42 6.40 -6.65
C SER A 2 17.84 6.98 -6.98
N LYS A 3 17.70 7.02 -7.36
CA LYS A 3 17.16 7.75 -7.69
C LYS A 3 16.11 8.38 -7.61
N GLN A 4 15.75 8.13 -8.01
CA GLN A 4 14.65 8.72 -7.66
C GLN A 4 14.56 8.75 -6.24
N GLY A 5 14.93 7.95 -5.46
CA GLY A 5 15.09 7.91 -4.05
C GLY A 5 13.83 8.15 -3.21
N LYS A 6 12.70 8.37 -3.84
CA LYS A 6 11.47 8.59 -3.10
C LYS A 6 10.83 7.29 -2.69
N GLN A 7 10.24 7.29 -1.51
CA GLN A 7 9.55 6.14 -1.00
C GLN A 7 8.14 6.53 -0.56
N LEU A 8 7.28 5.55 -0.46
CA LEU A 8 5.91 5.74 -0.01
C LEU A 8 5.72 5.08 1.34
N LYS A 9 5.16 5.84 2.27
CA LYS A 9 4.77 5.32 3.57
C LYS A 9 3.30 4.95 3.48
N ILE A 10 3.00 3.69 3.59
CA ILE A 10 1.66 3.16 3.37
C ILE A 10 1.12 2.60 4.67
N THR A 11 0.00 3.13 5.11
CA THR A 11 -0.65 2.71 6.35
C THR A 11 -2.03 2.17 6.03
N GLN A 12 -2.35 0.99 6.54
CA GLN A 12 -3.69 0.45 6.37
C GLN A 12 -4.62 1.11 7.38
N VAL A 13 -5.63 1.82 6.88
CA VAL A 13 -6.56 2.55 7.74
C VAL A 13 -7.92 1.88 7.84
N LYS A 14 -8.21 0.92 6.96
CA LYS A 14 -9.48 0.19 6.98
C LYS A 14 -9.22 -1.31 6.85
N SER A 15 -10.14 -2.10 7.40
CA SER A 15 -10.06 -3.55 7.31
C SER A 15 -10.29 -4.00 5.87
N THR A 16 -9.67 -5.12 5.51
CA THR A 16 -9.94 -5.78 4.23
C THR A 16 -11.18 -6.65 4.29
N ILE A 17 -11.82 -6.75 5.45
CA ILE A 17 -13.06 -7.51 5.58
C ILE A 17 -14.11 -6.85 4.69
N GLY A 18 -14.72 -7.64 3.83
CA GLY A 18 -15.68 -7.13 2.86
C GLY A 18 -15.07 -6.58 1.58
N ALA A 19 -13.76 -6.49 1.50
CA ALA A 19 -13.09 -6.07 0.27
C ALA A 19 -13.08 -7.24 -0.73
N LEU A 20 -12.93 -6.89 -2.02
CA LEU A 20 -12.81 -7.91 -3.05
C LEU A 20 -11.56 -8.76 -2.81
N PRO A 21 -11.60 -10.05 -3.17
CA PRO A 21 -10.41 -10.91 -2.99
C PRO A 21 -9.15 -10.34 -3.62
N ASN A 22 -9.27 -9.75 -4.80
CA ASN A 22 -8.12 -9.13 -5.47
C ASN A 22 -7.54 -8.00 -4.65
N HIS A 23 -8.39 -7.22 -3.99
CA HIS A 23 -7.96 -6.11 -3.15
C HIS A 23 -7.24 -6.63 -1.90
N LYS A 24 -7.72 -7.72 -1.33
CA LYS A 24 -7.03 -8.34 -0.21
C LYS A 24 -5.63 -8.79 -0.59
N LEU A 25 -5.50 -9.36 -1.78
CA LEU A 25 -4.20 -9.79 -2.28
C LEU A 25 -3.27 -8.59 -2.50
N CYS A 26 -3.80 -7.47 -3.00
CA CYS A 26 -3.00 -6.27 -3.19
C CYS A 26 -2.45 -5.75 -1.85
N VAL A 27 -3.30 -5.69 -0.83
CA VAL A 27 -2.89 -5.24 0.49
C VAL A 27 -1.84 -6.18 1.06
N LYS A 28 -2.04 -7.47 0.91
CA LYS A 28 -1.09 -8.47 1.36
C LYS A 28 0.24 -8.36 0.61
N GLY A 29 0.17 -8.10 -0.70
CA GLY A 29 1.36 -7.91 -1.53
C GLY A 29 2.18 -6.70 -1.12
N LEU A 30 1.54 -5.70 -0.53
CA LEU A 30 2.23 -4.53 0.01
C LEU A 30 2.90 -4.84 1.35
N GLY A 31 2.54 -5.95 1.98
CA GLY A 31 3.11 -6.31 3.27
C GLY A 31 2.28 -5.89 4.46
N LEU A 32 1.09 -5.35 4.21
CA LEU A 32 0.20 -4.92 5.28
C LEU A 32 -0.58 -6.12 5.81
N LYS A 33 -0.67 -6.25 7.12
CA LYS A 33 -1.31 -7.40 7.75
C LYS A 33 -2.56 -7.04 8.53
N ARG A 34 -2.68 -5.79 8.96
CA ARG A 34 -3.79 -5.37 9.80
C ARG A 34 -3.94 -3.85 9.75
N ILE A 35 -5.07 -3.37 10.28
CA ILE A 35 -5.31 -1.93 10.40
C ILE A 35 -4.24 -1.32 11.30
N GLY A 36 -3.71 -0.19 10.87
CA GLY A 36 -2.68 0.52 11.61
C GLY A 36 -1.27 0.08 11.27
N HIS A 37 -1.13 -1.01 10.52
CA HIS A 37 0.20 -1.46 10.11
C HIS A 37 0.74 -0.52 9.03
N THR A 38 1.97 -0.10 9.19
CA THR A 38 2.63 0.83 8.27
C THR A 38 3.83 0.15 7.63
N VAL A 39 3.98 0.33 6.34
CA VAL A 39 5.15 -0.17 5.61
C VAL A 39 5.69 0.94 4.73
N VAL A 40 6.98 0.86 4.41
CA VAL A 40 7.62 1.78 3.49
C VAL A 40 8.00 0.98 2.25
N ARG A 41 7.60 1.48 1.09
CA ARG A 41 7.88 0.83 -0.19
C ARG A 41 8.44 1.85 -1.17
N ASP A 42 9.25 1.34 -2.11
CA ASP A 42 9.79 2.20 -3.15
C ASP A 42 8.67 2.72 -4.04
N ASN A 43 8.85 3.94 -4.52
CA ASN A 43 7.89 4.55 -5.43
C ASN A 43 8.12 4.00 -6.84
N THR A 44 7.63 2.80 -7.09
CA THR A 44 7.75 2.14 -8.38
C THR A 44 6.38 1.98 -9.03
N PRO A 45 6.32 1.84 -10.36
CA PRO A 45 5.02 1.63 -11.03
C PRO A 45 4.24 0.44 -10.49
N SER A 46 4.93 -0.64 -10.13
CA SER A 46 4.27 -1.82 -9.57
C SER A 46 3.58 -1.51 -8.26
N ILE A 47 4.28 -0.81 -7.36
CA ILE A 47 3.72 -0.44 -6.07
C ILE A 47 2.59 0.57 -6.25
N LEU A 48 2.77 1.55 -7.13
CA LEU A 48 1.73 2.52 -7.41
C LEU A 48 0.46 1.85 -7.93
N GLY A 49 0.60 0.84 -8.78
CA GLY A 49 -0.54 0.09 -9.29
C GLY A 49 -1.31 -0.61 -8.18
N LEU A 50 -0.60 -1.24 -7.26
CA LEU A 50 -1.24 -1.90 -6.12
C LEU A 50 -1.94 -0.89 -5.22
N VAL A 51 -1.26 0.21 -4.92
CA VAL A 51 -1.79 1.26 -4.06
C VAL A 51 -3.07 1.86 -4.66
N HIS A 52 -3.07 2.12 -5.96
CA HIS A 52 -4.23 2.70 -6.63
C HIS A 52 -5.47 1.81 -6.48
N LYS A 53 -5.30 0.51 -6.56
CA LYS A 53 -6.42 -0.43 -6.47
C LYS A 53 -7.06 -0.43 -5.09
N VAL A 54 -6.27 -0.19 -4.05
CA VAL A 54 -6.75 -0.29 -2.68
C VAL A 54 -6.55 1.00 -1.90
N SER A 55 -6.44 2.12 -2.60
CA SER A 55 -6.20 3.40 -1.93
C SER A 55 -7.29 3.76 -0.92
N TYR A 56 -8.51 3.29 -1.15
CA TYR A 56 -9.61 3.54 -0.22
C TYR A 56 -9.42 2.82 1.13
N LEU A 57 -8.51 1.86 1.19
CA LEU A 57 -8.18 1.14 2.42
C LEU A 57 -6.92 1.67 3.09
N LEU A 58 -6.19 2.54 2.41
CA LEU A 58 -4.86 2.94 2.80
C LEU A 58 -4.71 4.44 2.89
N LYS A 59 -3.72 4.83 3.69
CA LYS A 59 -3.24 6.20 3.68
C LYS A 59 -1.81 6.15 3.18
N VAL A 60 -1.51 6.91 2.14
CA VAL A 60 -0.20 6.91 1.51
C VAL A 60 0.43 8.27 1.66
N GLU A 61 1.67 8.30 2.11
CA GLU A 61 2.44 9.52 2.24
C GLU A 61 3.77 9.35 1.52
N GLU A 62 4.21 10.41 0.89
CA GLU A 62 5.51 10.43 0.23
C GLU A 62 6.55 10.93 1.22
N ILE A 63 7.65 10.21 1.31
CA ILE A 63 8.72 10.56 2.24
C ILE A 63 10.05 10.67 1.53
#